data_5383466b09fa72fb7ffda04d7eefb948
#
_entry.id   5383466b09fa72fb7ffda04d7eefb948
#
_cell.length_a   1.000
_cell.length_b   1.000
_cell.length_c   1.000
_cell.angle_alpha   90.00
_cell.angle_beta   90.00
_cell.angle_gamma   90.00
#
_symmetry.space_group_name_H-M   'P 1'
#
loop_
_entity.id
_entity.type
_entity.pdbx_description
1 polymer ?
#
loop_
_entity_poly.entity_id
_entity_poly.type
_entity_poly.pdbx_seq_one_letter_code
_entity_poly.pdbx_strand_id
1 'polypeptide(L)'
;MDLSLLLTLAVIHAVALISPGPDFAIMVKIATQQSRSTAVAAAVGISIAILAHTILSLTGVSLLIKSSHTLYLLVQIVGASYLAWMGFDALRAGLAILAKRKMSARVHAGTNDDAVISAGDVEGVASVAGGLGGAMSRRQGFLTGLYTNLLNPKALVFFLTLFSALITPSVTTSTKIASAILLLSLSLAWFGFLAVMLSKAQVQLKLQRLTPVIDAVIGVIFMSVALAIYSNLLLTA
;
A
#
# COMPACT_ATOMS: atom_id res chain seq x y z
N MET A 1 -26.65 5.50 3.76
CA MET A 1 -25.18 5.40 3.63
C MET A 1 -24.61 4.99 4.98
N ASP A 2 -23.76 4.00 4.99
CA ASP A 2 -23.10 3.54 6.22
C ASP A 2 -21.77 4.31 6.43
N LEU A 3 -21.83 5.31 7.32
CA LEU A 3 -20.68 6.18 7.60
C LEU A 3 -19.56 5.43 8.32
N SER A 4 -19.89 4.50 9.19
CA SER A 4 -18.93 3.70 9.96
C SER A 4 -18.10 2.83 9.02
N LEU A 5 -18.73 2.19 8.04
CA LEU A 5 -18.06 1.41 7.00
C LEU A 5 -17.16 2.31 6.14
N LEU A 6 -17.62 3.49 5.74
CA LEU A 6 -16.82 4.42 4.95
C LEU A 6 -15.58 4.92 5.71
N LEU A 7 -15.71 5.24 7.00
CA LEU A 7 -14.59 5.64 7.85
C LEU A 7 -13.59 4.49 8.02
N THR A 8 -14.07 3.27 8.26
CA THR A 8 -13.21 2.09 8.36
C THR A 8 -12.43 1.86 7.06
N LEU A 9 -13.11 1.92 5.91
CA LEU A 9 -12.46 1.82 4.60
C LEU A 9 -11.43 2.93 4.39
N ALA A 10 -11.76 4.18 4.74
CA ALA A 10 -10.85 5.32 4.59
C ALA A 10 -9.57 5.12 5.40
N VAL A 11 -9.66 4.72 6.66
CA VAL A 11 -8.51 4.53 7.55
C VAL A 11 -7.64 3.37 7.05
N ILE A 12 -8.23 2.20 6.80
CA ILE A 12 -7.47 1.02 6.36
C ILE A 12 -6.82 1.27 5.00
N HIS A 13 -7.54 1.92 4.07
CA HIS A 13 -7.00 2.25 2.75
C HIS A 13 -5.88 3.29 2.83
N ALA A 14 -6.03 4.34 3.64
CA ALA A 14 -4.98 5.35 3.84
C ALA A 14 -3.69 4.71 4.39
N VAL A 15 -3.81 3.79 5.34
CA VAL A 15 -2.68 3.00 5.86
C VAL A 15 -2.04 2.16 4.76
N ALA A 16 -2.85 1.49 3.94
CA ALA A 16 -2.35 0.68 2.83
C ALA A 16 -1.62 1.50 1.76
N LEU A 17 -2.11 2.71 1.45
CA LEU A 17 -1.49 3.65 0.50
C LEU A 17 -0.09 4.10 0.93
N ILE A 18 0.10 4.32 2.23
CA ILE A 18 1.39 4.75 2.80
C ILE A 18 2.39 3.59 2.83
N SER A 19 1.90 2.35 2.82
CA SER A 19 2.72 1.13 2.87
C SER A 19 3.71 1.06 1.71
N PRO A 20 5.02 0.93 1.97
CA PRO A 20 6.00 0.71 0.91
C PRO A 20 5.66 -0.56 0.13
N GLY A 21 5.72 -0.44 -1.19
CA GLY A 21 5.39 -1.52 -2.11
C GLY A 21 5.69 -1.13 -3.56
N PRO A 22 5.30 -1.97 -4.53
CA PRO A 22 5.56 -1.72 -5.95
C PRO A 22 5.05 -0.36 -6.43
N ASP A 23 3.86 0.06 -5.98
CA ASP A 23 3.23 1.33 -6.36
C ASP A 23 4.02 2.53 -5.84
N PHE A 24 4.45 2.45 -4.57
CA PHE A 24 5.30 3.46 -3.97
C PHE A 24 6.67 3.52 -4.66
N ALA A 25 7.31 2.36 -4.91
CA ALA A 25 8.61 2.27 -5.55
C ALA A 25 8.59 2.86 -6.97
N ILE A 26 7.57 2.54 -7.78
CA ILE A 26 7.43 3.10 -9.13
C ILE A 26 7.15 4.60 -9.11
N MET A 27 6.37 5.10 -8.14
CA MET A 27 6.14 6.53 -7.98
C MET A 27 7.41 7.28 -7.62
N VAL A 28 8.22 6.76 -6.68
CA VAL A 28 9.54 7.32 -6.36
C VAL A 28 10.40 7.37 -7.61
N LYS A 29 10.50 6.26 -8.35
CA LYS A 29 11.32 6.17 -9.57
C LYS A 29 10.89 7.18 -10.63
N ILE A 30 9.60 7.26 -10.95
CA ILE A 30 9.08 8.16 -11.98
C ILE A 30 9.19 9.63 -11.54
N ALA A 31 8.85 9.95 -10.29
CA ALA A 31 8.89 11.32 -9.78
C ALA A 31 10.32 11.89 -9.66
N THR A 32 11.33 11.01 -9.54
CA THR A 32 12.74 11.42 -9.44
C THR A 32 13.45 11.47 -10.79
N GLN A 33 13.04 10.64 -11.76
CA GLN A 33 13.78 10.45 -13.02
C GLN A 33 13.04 11.02 -14.23
N GLN A 34 11.76 11.37 -14.10
CA GLN A 34 10.92 11.81 -15.21
C GLN A 34 10.29 13.18 -14.95
N SER A 35 9.63 13.72 -15.97
CA SER A 35 8.91 14.99 -15.84
C SER A 35 7.77 14.89 -14.81
N ARG A 36 7.47 16.00 -14.14
CA ARG A 36 6.34 16.09 -13.20
C ARG A 36 5.01 15.67 -13.85
N SER A 37 4.80 16.02 -15.12
CA SER A 37 3.58 15.63 -15.84
C SER A 37 3.50 14.13 -16.08
N THR A 38 4.63 13.46 -16.28
CA THR A 38 4.71 12.00 -16.39
C THR A 38 4.44 11.33 -15.04
N ALA A 39 4.97 11.89 -13.95
CA ALA A 39 4.71 11.40 -12.59
C ALA A 39 3.22 11.53 -12.19
N VAL A 40 2.60 12.67 -12.51
CA VAL A 40 1.15 12.85 -12.29
C VAL A 40 0.34 11.87 -13.13
N ALA A 41 0.72 11.61 -14.38
CA ALA A 41 0.06 10.63 -15.21
C ALA A 41 0.17 9.20 -14.62
N ALA A 42 1.32 8.83 -14.05
CA ALA A 42 1.50 7.56 -13.35
C ALA A 42 0.62 7.46 -12.09
N ALA A 43 0.52 8.55 -11.32
CA ALA A 43 -0.37 8.62 -10.15
C ALA A 43 -1.84 8.39 -10.53
N VAL A 44 -2.30 8.98 -11.64
CA VAL A 44 -3.64 8.73 -12.19
C VAL A 44 -3.78 7.26 -12.62
N GLY A 45 -2.78 6.68 -13.27
CA GLY A 45 -2.79 5.27 -13.69
C GLY A 45 -2.96 4.32 -12.51
N ILE A 46 -2.17 4.50 -11.43
CA ILE A 46 -2.31 3.71 -10.20
C ILE A 46 -3.72 3.87 -9.60
N SER A 47 -4.23 5.10 -9.53
CA SER A 47 -5.53 5.37 -8.93
C SER A 47 -6.69 4.74 -9.72
N ILE A 48 -6.60 4.68 -11.05
CA ILE A 48 -7.56 3.97 -11.90
C ILE A 48 -7.48 2.45 -11.69
N ALA A 49 -6.27 1.89 -11.51
CA ALA A 49 -6.13 0.46 -11.16
C ALA A 49 -6.75 0.14 -9.80
N ILE A 50 -6.58 1.01 -8.80
CA ILE A 50 -7.23 0.90 -7.49
C ILE A 50 -8.75 0.93 -7.63
N LEU A 51 -9.29 1.81 -8.46
CA LEU A 51 -10.72 1.83 -8.76
C LEU A 51 -11.18 0.51 -9.40
N ALA A 52 -10.40 -0.04 -10.33
CA ALA A 52 -10.71 -1.32 -10.95
C ALA A 52 -10.73 -2.47 -9.92
N HIS A 53 -9.70 -2.55 -9.04
CA HIS A 53 -9.69 -3.51 -7.93
C HIS A 53 -10.89 -3.34 -6.99
N THR A 54 -11.26 -2.09 -6.69
CA THR A 54 -12.41 -1.77 -5.85
C THR A 54 -13.71 -2.29 -6.48
N ILE A 55 -13.94 -1.99 -7.75
CA ILE A 55 -15.15 -2.43 -8.47
C ILE A 55 -15.19 -3.96 -8.57
N LEU A 56 -14.08 -4.59 -8.97
CA LEU A 56 -13.97 -6.04 -9.06
C LEU A 56 -14.23 -6.72 -7.72
N SER A 57 -13.67 -6.18 -6.63
CA SER A 57 -13.88 -6.76 -5.30
C SER A 57 -15.30 -6.55 -4.79
N LEU A 58 -15.89 -5.36 -4.98
CA LEU A 58 -17.28 -5.09 -4.60
C LEU A 58 -18.28 -5.98 -5.35
N THR A 59 -18.07 -6.20 -6.64
CA THR A 59 -18.94 -7.06 -7.47
C THR A 59 -18.67 -8.54 -7.21
N GLY A 60 -17.40 -8.94 -7.17
CA GLY A 60 -16.97 -10.33 -6.95
C GLY A 60 -17.39 -10.84 -5.58
N VAL A 61 -17.14 -10.10 -4.52
CA VAL A 61 -17.56 -10.45 -3.16
C VAL A 61 -19.09 -10.52 -3.07
N SER A 62 -19.80 -9.58 -3.67
CA SER A 62 -21.28 -9.60 -3.70
C SER A 62 -21.86 -10.82 -4.42
N LEU A 63 -21.18 -11.33 -5.45
CA LEU A 63 -21.52 -12.57 -6.14
C LEU A 63 -21.19 -13.80 -5.28
N LEU A 64 -20.02 -13.84 -4.65
CA LEU A 64 -19.61 -14.94 -3.78
C LEU A 64 -20.58 -15.15 -2.61
N ILE A 65 -20.99 -14.06 -1.95
CA ILE A 65 -21.98 -14.12 -0.86
C ILE A 65 -23.29 -14.79 -1.34
N LYS A 66 -23.71 -14.50 -2.59
CA LYS A 66 -24.95 -15.05 -3.15
C LYS A 66 -24.83 -16.48 -3.66
N SER A 67 -23.65 -16.87 -4.16
CA SER A 67 -23.45 -18.11 -4.89
C SER A 67 -22.93 -19.26 -4.02
N SER A 68 -22.03 -18.98 -3.05
CA SER A 68 -21.40 -20.02 -2.25
C SER A 68 -20.82 -19.47 -0.95
N HIS A 69 -21.44 -19.86 0.16
CA HIS A 69 -20.93 -19.53 1.49
C HIS A 69 -19.53 -20.11 1.72
N THR A 70 -19.24 -21.30 1.25
CA THR A 70 -17.93 -21.95 1.40
C THR A 70 -16.84 -21.19 0.66
N LEU A 71 -17.09 -20.76 -0.59
CA LEU A 71 -16.13 -19.95 -1.34
C LEU A 71 -15.90 -18.58 -0.70
N TYR A 72 -16.94 -17.98 -0.15
CA TYR A 72 -16.83 -16.73 0.59
C TYR A 72 -15.94 -16.87 1.82
N LEU A 73 -16.12 -17.92 2.63
CA LEU A 73 -15.27 -18.23 3.79
C LEU A 73 -13.82 -18.50 3.39
N LEU A 74 -13.60 -19.27 2.32
CA LEU A 74 -12.25 -19.53 1.80
C LEU A 74 -11.53 -18.23 1.41
N VAL A 75 -12.21 -17.32 0.72
CA VAL A 75 -11.66 -16.02 0.34
C VAL A 75 -11.29 -15.21 1.59
N GLN A 76 -12.12 -15.21 2.63
CA GLN A 76 -11.82 -14.50 3.88
C GLN A 76 -10.61 -15.10 4.59
N ILE A 77 -10.54 -16.44 4.71
CA ILE A 77 -9.43 -17.14 5.38
C ILE A 77 -8.11 -16.89 4.63
N VAL A 78 -8.09 -17.12 3.32
CA VAL A 78 -6.89 -16.92 2.50
C VAL A 78 -6.46 -15.45 2.53
N GLY A 79 -7.42 -14.54 2.40
CA GLY A 79 -7.16 -13.10 2.44
C GLY A 79 -6.63 -12.63 3.78
N ALA A 80 -7.24 -13.07 4.89
CA ALA A 80 -6.77 -12.74 6.24
C ALA A 80 -5.38 -13.32 6.51
N SER A 81 -5.09 -14.56 6.06
CA SER A 81 -3.77 -15.18 6.17
C SER A 81 -2.71 -14.36 5.42
N TYR A 82 -3.03 -13.93 4.20
CA TYR A 82 -2.14 -13.12 3.39
C TYR A 82 -1.90 -11.73 4.03
N LEU A 83 -2.96 -11.12 4.58
CA LEU A 83 -2.85 -9.84 5.28
C LEU A 83 -1.99 -9.96 6.55
N ALA A 84 -2.15 -11.05 7.32
CA ALA A 84 -1.31 -11.36 8.47
C ALA A 84 0.15 -11.54 8.07
N TRP A 85 0.42 -12.30 7.00
CA TRP A 85 1.77 -12.49 6.46
C TRP A 85 2.40 -11.18 6.02
N MET A 86 1.68 -10.35 5.26
CA MET A 86 2.15 -9.02 4.86
C MET A 86 2.45 -8.12 6.06
N GLY A 87 1.56 -8.15 7.07
CA GLY A 87 1.74 -7.39 8.29
C GLY A 87 2.97 -7.82 9.07
N PHE A 88 3.18 -9.13 9.20
CA PHE A 88 4.36 -9.71 9.84
C PHE A 88 5.66 -9.34 9.10
N ASP A 89 5.67 -9.46 7.78
CA ASP A 89 6.84 -9.11 6.96
C ASP A 89 7.21 -7.62 7.07
N ALA A 90 6.22 -6.73 6.98
CA ALA A 90 6.41 -5.29 7.16
C ALA A 90 6.94 -4.96 8.58
N LEU A 91 6.36 -5.56 9.63
CA LEU A 91 6.79 -5.37 11.01
C LEU A 91 8.25 -5.84 11.20
N ARG A 92 8.58 -7.04 10.72
CA ARG A 92 9.92 -7.61 10.78
C ARG A 92 10.95 -6.72 10.07
N ALA A 93 10.63 -6.25 8.86
CA ALA A 93 11.51 -5.37 8.08
C ALA A 93 11.74 -4.04 8.79
N GLY A 94 10.68 -3.39 9.26
CA GLY A 94 10.77 -2.13 10.00
C GLY A 94 11.60 -2.25 11.27
N LEU A 95 11.34 -3.28 12.10
CA LEU A 95 12.09 -3.52 13.34
C LEU A 95 13.55 -3.85 13.10
N ALA A 96 13.89 -4.63 12.06
CA ALA A 96 15.27 -4.97 11.71
C ALA A 96 16.11 -3.73 11.36
N ILE A 97 15.53 -2.79 10.57
CA ILE A 97 16.21 -1.53 10.21
C ILE A 97 16.35 -0.63 11.44
N LEU A 98 15.34 -0.53 12.29
CA LEU A 98 15.39 0.27 13.53
C LEU A 98 16.46 -0.27 14.50
N ALA A 99 16.56 -1.60 14.63
CA ALA A 99 17.58 -2.25 15.46
C ALA A 99 19.00 -1.97 14.94
N LYS A 100 19.24 -2.09 13.63
CA LYS A 100 20.51 -1.75 12.99
C LYS A 100 20.90 -0.29 13.24
N ARG A 101 19.99 0.65 13.07
CA ARG A 101 20.21 2.09 13.33
C ARG A 101 20.61 2.33 14.79
N LYS A 102 19.92 1.69 15.75
CA LYS A 102 20.24 1.81 17.18
C LYS A 102 21.61 1.24 17.51
N MET A 103 22.01 0.15 16.88
CA MET A 103 23.32 -0.48 17.08
C MET A 103 24.44 0.39 16.50
N SER A 104 24.26 0.92 15.27
CA SER A 104 25.21 1.85 14.65
C SER A 104 25.42 3.11 15.49
N ALA A 105 24.33 3.70 16.00
CA ALA A 105 24.41 4.87 16.87
C ALA A 105 25.19 4.59 18.18
N ARG A 106 25.09 3.37 18.74
CA ARG A 106 25.84 2.97 19.96
C ARG A 106 27.33 2.78 19.67
N VAL A 107 27.69 2.22 18.52
CA VAL A 107 29.08 2.03 18.10
C VAL A 107 29.76 3.41 17.92
N HIS A 108 29.09 4.36 17.27
CA HIS A 108 29.65 5.72 17.09
C HIS A 108 29.69 6.56 18.37
N ALA A 109 28.86 6.26 19.36
CA ALA A 109 28.95 6.92 20.68
C ALA A 109 30.12 6.39 21.54
N GLY A 110 30.70 5.25 21.16
CA GLY A 110 31.83 4.65 21.85
C GLY A 110 33.22 4.89 21.21
N THR A 111 33.28 5.47 20.03
CA THR A 111 34.49 5.80 19.30
C THR A 111 34.52 7.28 18.93
N ASN A 112 35.47 8.03 19.46
CA ASN A 112 35.73 9.45 19.17
C ASN A 112 36.43 9.65 17.80
N ASP A 113 36.06 8.92 16.78
CA ASP A 113 36.62 9.09 15.45
C ASP A 113 35.56 9.51 14.44
N ASP A 114 35.83 10.63 13.74
CA ASP A 114 35.09 11.20 12.63
C ASP A 114 35.03 10.23 11.43
N ALA A 115 34.22 9.19 11.54
CA ALA A 115 34.00 8.26 10.44
C ALA A 115 32.79 8.69 9.62
N VAL A 116 33.08 9.16 8.43
CA VAL A 116 32.18 9.44 7.32
C VAL A 116 31.09 8.37 7.21
N ILE A 117 29.84 8.82 7.28
CA ILE A 117 28.64 7.98 7.03
C ILE A 117 28.76 7.40 5.62
N SER A 118 29.15 6.14 5.54
CA SER A 118 29.19 5.42 4.27
C SER A 118 27.78 5.18 3.76
N ALA A 119 27.54 5.56 2.51
CA ALA A 119 26.28 5.48 1.77
C ALA A 119 25.81 4.04 1.47
N GLY A 120 26.30 3.03 2.22
CA GLY A 120 26.11 1.60 1.93
C GLY A 120 24.76 1.00 2.31
N ASP A 121 23.88 1.70 3.05
CA ASP A 121 22.65 1.10 3.60
C ASP A 121 21.37 1.32 2.75
N VAL A 122 21.53 1.70 1.47
CA VAL A 122 20.41 2.03 0.57
C VAL A 122 20.11 0.92 -0.46
N GLU A 123 20.73 -0.25 -0.34
CA GLU A 123 20.63 -1.29 -1.37
C GLU A 123 19.25 -1.96 -1.53
N GLY A 124 18.36 -1.87 -0.53
CA GLY A 124 17.04 -2.52 -0.59
C GLY A 124 16.03 -1.85 -1.54
N VAL A 125 16.19 -0.56 -1.85
CA VAL A 125 15.30 0.19 -2.76
C VAL A 125 15.98 0.48 -4.10
N ALA A 126 17.31 0.43 -4.14
CA ALA A 126 18.11 0.73 -5.32
C ALA A 126 18.12 -0.39 -6.37
N SER A 127 17.82 -1.64 -6.00
CA SER A 127 17.83 -2.77 -6.96
C SER A 127 16.71 -2.73 -8.01
N VAL A 128 15.68 -1.90 -7.81
CA VAL A 128 14.65 -1.61 -8.83
C VAL A 128 15.06 -0.44 -9.74
N ALA A 129 16.20 0.18 -9.47
CA ALA A 129 16.73 1.33 -10.21
C ALA A 129 17.52 0.98 -11.49
N GLY A 130 17.15 -0.08 -12.19
CA GLY A 130 17.48 -0.22 -13.61
C GLY A 130 16.98 1.03 -14.32
N GLY A 131 17.88 1.89 -14.83
CA GLY A 131 17.54 3.18 -15.42
C GLY A 131 16.41 3.05 -16.45
N LEU A 132 15.39 3.89 -16.32
CA LEU A 132 14.44 4.08 -17.41
C LEU A 132 15.23 4.78 -18.52
N GLY A 133 15.66 4.02 -19.54
CA GLY A 133 16.42 4.57 -20.66
C GLY A 133 15.55 5.55 -21.45
N GLY A 134 15.80 6.86 -21.28
CA GLY A 134 15.11 7.90 -22.01
C GLY A 134 13.94 8.58 -21.29
N ALA A 135 13.48 9.69 -21.84
CA ALA A 135 12.34 10.46 -21.33
C ALA A 135 11.02 9.71 -21.62
N MET A 136 10.25 9.43 -20.59
CA MET A 136 8.92 8.81 -20.75
C MET A 136 7.86 9.84 -21.13
N SER A 137 7.00 9.48 -22.05
CA SER A 137 5.79 10.24 -22.35
C SER A 137 4.77 10.13 -21.21
N ARG A 138 3.80 11.06 -21.15
CA ARG A 138 2.68 10.98 -20.19
C ARG A 138 1.90 9.67 -20.31
N ARG A 139 1.67 9.21 -21.55
CA ARG A 139 0.98 7.93 -21.81
C ARG A 139 1.74 6.75 -21.24
N GLN A 140 3.06 6.72 -21.40
CA GLN A 140 3.90 5.68 -20.81
C GLN A 140 3.86 5.73 -19.28
N GLY A 141 3.95 6.95 -18.69
CA GLY A 141 3.79 7.12 -17.24
C GLY A 141 2.46 6.57 -16.72
N PHE A 142 1.34 6.94 -17.36
CA PHE A 142 0.01 6.43 -17.02
C PHE A 142 -0.06 4.91 -17.09
N LEU A 143 0.36 4.31 -18.22
CA LEU A 143 0.32 2.85 -18.40
C LEU A 143 1.23 2.12 -17.42
N THR A 144 2.40 2.67 -17.13
CA THR A 144 3.31 2.09 -16.12
C THR A 144 2.64 2.07 -14.75
N GLY A 145 2.06 3.19 -14.30
CA GLY A 145 1.33 3.24 -13.04
C GLY A 145 0.14 2.28 -13.03
N LEU A 146 -0.66 2.27 -14.08
CA LEU A 146 -1.83 1.41 -14.23
C LEU A 146 -1.46 -0.08 -14.11
N TYR A 147 -0.50 -0.53 -14.92
CA TYR A 147 -0.12 -1.95 -14.92
C TYR A 147 0.64 -2.36 -13.67
N THR A 148 1.44 -1.47 -13.08
CA THR A 148 2.13 -1.77 -11.81
C THR A 148 1.13 -2.13 -10.72
N ASN A 149 0.06 -1.35 -10.55
CA ASN A 149 -0.94 -1.64 -9.52
C ASN A 149 -1.91 -2.74 -9.96
N LEU A 150 -2.38 -2.74 -11.21
CA LEU A 150 -3.36 -3.72 -11.71
C LEU A 150 -2.83 -5.15 -11.64
N LEU A 151 -1.53 -5.34 -11.92
CA LEU A 151 -0.87 -6.64 -11.85
C LEU A 151 -0.24 -6.92 -10.48
N ASN A 152 -0.42 -6.02 -9.51
CA ASN A 152 0.12 -6.17 -8.17
C ASN A 152 -0.72 -7.15 -7.34
N PRO A 153 -0.21 -8.37 -7.05
CA PRO A 153 -0.96 -9.35 -6.27
C PRO A 153 -1.27 -8.86 -4.85
N LYS A 154 -0.40 -8.00 -4.28
CA LYS A 154 -0.63 -7.37 -2.99
C LYS A 154 -1.90 -6.52 -3.01
N ALA A 155 -2.08 -5.70 -4.05
CA ALA A 155 -3.27 -4.86 -4.19
C ALA A 155 -4.52 -5.72 -4.38
N LEU A 156 -4.48 -6.70 -5.29
CA LEU A 156 -5.62 -7.59 -5.56
C LEU A 156 -6.11 -8.29 -4.29
N VAL A 157 -5.20 -8.97 -3.57
CA VAL A 157 -5.57 -9.72 -2.37
C VAL A 157 -6.01 -8.78 -1.25
N PHE A 158 -5.36 -7.62 -1.08
CA PHE A 158 -5.77 -6.61 -0.11
C PHE A 158 -7.21 -6.16 -0.33
N PHE A 159 -7.58 -5.76 -1.55
CA PHE A 159 -8.94 -5.30 -1.84
C PHE A 159 -9.96 -6.41 -1.70
N LEU A 160 -9.66 -7.62 -2.18
CA LEU A 160 -10.56 -8.77 -2.05
C LEU A 160 -10.81 -9.10 -0.57
N THR A 161 -9.76 -9.13 0.25
CA THR A 161 -9.86 -9.39 1.69
C THR A 161 -10.65 -8.31 2.40
N LEU A 162 -10.30 -7.04 2.16
CA LEU A 162 -10.95 -5.90 2.81
C LEU A 162 -12.45 -5.88 2.54
N PHE A 163 -12.84 -6.06 1.28
CA PHE A 163 -14.25 -6.04 0.92
C PHE A 163 -14.98 -7.32 1.34
N SER A 164 -14.32 -8.49 1.36
CA SER A 164 -14.96 -9.70 1.89
C SER A 164 -15.24 -9.61 3.39
N ALA A 165 -14.43 -8.87 4.13
CA ALA A 165 -14.62 -8.66 5.56
C ALA A 165 -15.69 -7.60 5.89
N LEU A 166 -15.84 -6.58 5.03
CA LEU A 166 -16.67 -5.40 5.32
C LEU A 166 -17.99 -5.36 4.56
N ILE A 167 -18.10 -6.04 3.41
CA ILE A 167 -19.31 -6.02 2.60
C ILE A 167 -20.23 -7.17 2.99
N THR A 168 -21.36 -6.80 3.56
CA THR A 168 -22.47 -7.70 3.89
C THR A 168 -23.63 -7.53 2.90
N PRO A 169 -24.60 -8.45 2.85
CA PRO A 169 -25.80 -8.31 2.01
C PRO A 169 -26.62 -7.04 2.26
N SER A 170 -26.51 -6.47 3.47
CA SER A 170 -27.23 -5.26 3.89
C SER A 170 -26.61 -3.97 3.35
N VAL A 171 -25.37 -4.00 2.83
CA VAL A 171 -24.68 -2.80 2.31
C VAL A 171 -25.36 -2.32 1.04
N THR A 172 -25.89 -1.09 1.10
CA THR A 172 -26.64 -0.47 -0.01
C THR A 172 -25.72 -0.11 -1.20
N THR A 173 -26.31 -0.05 -2.38
CA THR A 173 -25.60 0.36 -3.61
C THR A 173 -25.00 1.76 -3.47
N SER A 174 -25.70 2.69 -2.82
CA SER A 174 -25.16 4.03 -2.56
C SER A 174 -23.91 4.03 -1.70
N THR A 175 -23.82 3.16 -0.70
CA THR A 175 -22.62 2.99 0.12
C THR A 175 -21.48 2.38 -0.71
N LYS A 176 -21.76 1.41 -1.59
CA LYS A 176 -20.75 0.82 -2.49
C LYS A 176 -20.17 1.86 -3.47
N ILE A 177 -21.01 2.69 -4.05
CA ILE A 177 -20.58 3.79 -4.94
C ILE A 177 -19.75 4.82 -4.16
N ALA A 178 -20.21 5.22 -2.97
CA ALA A 178 -19.48 6.13 -2.11
C ALA A 178 -18.10 5.58 -1.72
N SER A 179 -17.99 4.27 -1.44
CA SER A 179 -16.73 3.60 -1.17
C SER A 179 -15.77 3.69 -2.36
N ALA A 180 -16.25 3.43 -3.58
CA ALA A 180 -15.42 3.52 -4.79
C ALA A 180 -14.89 4.95 -5.03
N ILE A 181 -15.75 5.97 -4.86
CA ILE A 181 -15.36 7.37 -5.00
C ILE A 181 -14.37 7.76 -3.90
N LEU A 182 -14.59 7.34 -2.65
CA LEU A 182 -13.72 7.62 -1.53
C LEU A 182 -12.32 7.06 -1.75
N LEU A 183 -12.21 5.78 -2.12
CA LEU A 183 -10.92 5.12 -2.33
C LEU A 183 -10.16 5.72 -3.53
N LEU A 184 -10.86 6.02 -4.62
CA LEU A 184 -10.29 6.72 -5.77
C LEU A 184 -9.75 8.10 -5.36
N SER A 185 -10.54 8.87 -4.61
CA SER A 185 -10.15 10.22 -4.17
C SER A 185 -8.93 10.21 -3.26
N LEU A 186 -8.88 9.29 -2.29
CA LEU A 186 -7.72 9.12 -1.40
C LEU A 186 -6.47 8.71 -2.19
N SER A 187 -6.63 7.82 -3.17
CA SER A 187 -5.52 7.36 -4.02
C SER A 187 -4.97 8.48 -4.90
N LEU A 188 -5.86 9.24 -5.54
CA LEU A 188 -5.47 10.42 -6.34
C LEU A 188 -4.77 11.47 -5.47
N ALA A 189 -5.28 11.75 -4.28
CA ALA A 189 -4.68 12.69 -3.35
C ALA A 189 -3.28 12.23 -2.93
N TRP A 190 -3.13 10.97 -2.52
CA TRP A 190 -1.85 10.42 -2.05
C TRP A 190 -0.80 10.33 -3.15
N PHE A 191 -1.10 9.64 -4.26
CA PHE A 191 -0.13 9.47 -5.35
C PHE A 191 0.12 10.78 -6.10
N GLY A 192 -0.87 11.66 -6.21
CA GLY A 192 -0.71 13.02 -6.71
C GLY A 192 0.23 13.85 -5.82
N PHE A 193 0.06 13.78 -4.51
CA PHE A 193 0.98 14.38 -3.54
C PHE A 193 2.41 13.85 -3.72
N LEU A 194 2.60 12.53 -3.82
CA LEU A 194 3.90 11.92 -4.06
C LEU A 194 4.52 12.38 -5.38
N ALA A 195 3.74 12.42 -6.47
CA ALA A 195 4.21 12.87 -7.78
C ALA A 195 4.76 14.30 -7.75
N VAL A 196 4.19 15.17 -6.91
CA VAL A 196 4.61 16.56 -6.76
C VAL A 196 5.76 16.71 -5.76
N MET A 197 5.70 16.01 -4.65
CA MET A 197 6.62 16.21 -3.52
C MET A 197 7.95 15.46 -3.68
N LEU A 198 7.93 14.26 -4.28
CA LEU A 198 9.14 13.45 -4.46
C LEU A 198 10.15 14.01 -5.46
N SER A 199 9.77 15.03 -6.21
CA SER A 199 10.74 15.80 -7.01
C SER A 199 11.74 16.59 -6.15
N LYS A 200 11.51 16.69 -4.81
CA LYS A 200 12.39 17.39 -3.87
C LYS A 200 13.23 16.38 -3.08
N ALA A 201 14.56 16.43 -3.22
CA ALA A 201 15.48 15.52 -2.53
C ALA A 201 15.29 15.49 -0.99
N GLN A 202 14.99 16.63 -0.37
CA GLN A 202 14.75 16.71 1.08
C GLN A 202 13.54 15.88 1.53
N VAL A 203 12.48 15.80 0.69
CA VAL A 203 11.28 15.01 0.99
C VAL A 203 11.60 13.53 0.87
N GLN A 204 12.38 13.14 -0.16
CA GLN A 204 12.82 11.75 -0.32
C GLN A 204 13.62 11.26 0.90
N LEU A 205 14.58 12.04 1.37
CA LEU A 205 15.39 11.69 2.55
C LEU A 205 14.54 11.56 3.82
N LYS A 206 13.59 12.48 4.04
CA LYS A 206 12.66 12.37 5.18
C LYS A 206 11.83 11.11 5.11
N LEU A 207 11.29 10.81 3.93
CA LEU A 207 10.44 9.63 3.72
C LEU A 207 11.23 8.34 3.95
N GLN A 208 12.45 8.22 3.40
CA GLN A 208 13.34 7.08 3.64
C GLN A 208 13.68 6.90 5.13
N ARG A 209 13.85 7.99 5.87
CA ARG A 209 14.09 7.92 7.32
C ARG A 209 12.87 7.40 8.09
N LEU A 210 11.67 7.74 7.65
CA LEU A 210 10.42 7.34 8.29
C LEU A 210 9.94 5.95 7.87
N THR A 211 10.36 5.45 6.71
CA THR A 211 9.92 4.16 6.16
C THR A 211 9.96 3.01 7.19
N PRO A 212 11.03 2.78 7.99
CA PRO A 212 11.04 1.67 8.93
C PRO A 212 9.99 1.78 10.05
N VAL A 213 9.69 3.01 10.49
CA VAL A 213 8.63 3.27 11.47
C VAL A 213 7.27 3.05 10.84
N ILE A 214 7.09 3.54 9.62
CA ILE A 214 5.87 3.34 8.83
C ILE A 214 5.62 1.84 8.63
N ASP A 215 6.62 1.07 8.22
CA ASP A 215 6.53 -0.39 8.04
C ASP A 215 6.12 -1.10 9.33
N ALA A 216 6.74 -0.75 10.47
CA ALA A 216 6.39 -1.35 11.74
C ALA A 216 4.93 -1.05 12.16
N VAL A 217 4.48 0.20 11.99
CA VAL A 217 3.11 0.60 12.32
C VAL A 217 2.09 -0.10 11.40
N ILE A 218 2.36 -0.10 10.10
CA ILE A 218 1.51 -0.77 9.10
C ILE A 218 1.45 -2.27 9.38
N GLY A 219 2.58 -2.88 9.73
CA GLY A 219 2.65 -4.29 10.10
C GLY A 219 1.71 -4.62 11.24
N VAL A 220 1.72 -3.82 12.32
CA VAL A 220 0.81 -3.98 13.45
C VAL A 220 -0.65 -3.83 13.01
N ILE A 221 -0.97 -2.81 12.21
CA ILE A 221 -2.34 -2.56 11.76
C ILE A 221 -2.86 -3.72 10.91
N PHE A 222 -2.08 -4.21 9.94
CA PHE A 222 -2.50 -5.32 9.08
C PHE A 222 -2.69 -6.63 9.87
N MET A 223 -1.81 -6.92 10.83
CA MET A 223 -1.97 -8.06 11.73
C MET A 223 -3.24 -7.93 12.60
N SER A 224 -3.52 -6.73 13.10
CA SER A 224 -4.73 -6.47 13.89
C SER A 224 -6.01 -6.65 13.08
N VAL A 225 -6.02 -6.18 11.82
CA VAL A 225 -7.15 -6.38 10.90
C VAL A 225 -7.33 -7.87 10.58
N ALA A 226 -6.25 -8.60 10.31
CA ALA A 226 -6.30 -10.03 10.07
C ALA A 226 -6.87 -10.79 11.29
N LEU A 227 -6.41 -10.43 12.49
CA LEU A 227 -6.92 -11.01 13.74
C LEU A 227 -8.40 -10.71 13.94
N ALA A 228 -8.86 -9.49 13.65
CA ALA A 228 -10.27 -9.12 13.71
C ALA A 228 -11.13 -9.94 12.73
N ILE A 229 -10.64 -10.20 11.53
CA ILE A 229 -11.33 -11.08 10.56
C ILE A 229 -11.43 -12.50 11.11
N TYR A 230 -10.34 -13.06 11.63
CA TYR A 230 -10.36 -14.41 12.22
C TYR A 230 -11.27 -14.51 13.43
N SER A 231 -11.24 -13.53 14.34
CA SER A 231 -12.13 -13.53 15.50
C SER A 231 -13.61 -13.51 15.08
N ASN A 232 -13.94 -12.72 14.07
CA ASN A 232 -15.31 -12.68 13.53
C ASN A 232 -15.71 -14.02 12.92
N LEU A 233 -14.83 -14.66 12.14
CA LEU A 233 -15.07 -15.99 11.57
C LEU A 233 -15.32 -17.05 12.64
N LEU A 234 -14.56 -17.04 13.74
CA LEU A 234 -14.72 -17.98 14.83
C LEU A 234 -16.01 -17.76 15.65
N LEU A 235 -16.49 -16.52 15.74
CA LEU A 235 -17.71 -16.18 16.46
C LEU A 235 -18.99 -16.47 15.64
N THR A 236 -18.84 -16.58 14.29
CA THR A 236 -19.97 -16.81 13.37
C THR A 236 -20.04 -18.23 12.82
N ALA A 237 -19.03 -19.08 13.12
CA ALA A 237 -19.00 -20.52 12.82
C ALA A 237 -19.72 -21.32 13.90
#